data_4cde24616328726b9df7e651d06b8e76
#
_entry.id   4cde24616328726b9df7e651d06b8e76
#
_cell.length_a   1.000
_cell.length_b   1.000
_cell.length_c   1.000
_cell.angle_alpha   90.00
_cell.angle_beta   90.00
_cell.angle_gamma   90.00
#
_symmetry.space_group_name_H-M   'P 1'
#
loop_
_entity.id
_entity.type
_entity.pdbx_description
1 polymer ?
#
loop_
_entity_poly.entity_id
_entity_poly.type
_entity_poly.pdbx_seq_one_letter_code
_entity_poly.pdbx_strand_id
1 'polypeptide(L)'
;STFDEDTYQEWSVLNDLFSDDRRKAMMENLVKGKDGHTLWSGFDVKPSDLHIEKNRYSAFMQGSSNLDAQLKSADIDTVFITGTLTDVCCECSARDAMMMNYKTIMVTDANAASSDDDHNNNEFG
;
A
#
# COMPACT_ATOMS: atom_id res chain seq x y z
N SER A 1 3.91 -2.31 -2.56
CA SER A 1 3.14 -3.03 -3.60
C SER A 1 4.07 -3.81 -4.51
N THR A 2 3.62 -4.95 -4.98
CA THR A 2 4.32 -5.71 -6.03
C THR A 2 3.83 -5.24 -7.39
N PHE A 3 4.75 -4.91 -8.29
CA PHE A 3 4.47 -4.52 -9.67
C PHE A 3 5.35 -5.38 -10.59
N ASP A 4 4.88 -6.57 -10.89
CA ASP A 4 5.45 -7.51 -11.84
C ASP A 4 4.63 -7.57 -13.14
N GLU A 5 5.02 -8.44 -14.04
CA GLU A 5 4.34 -8.58 -15.34
C GLU A 5 2.89 -9.02 -15.20
N ASP A 6 2.60 -9.92 -14.24
CA ASP A 6 1.24 -10.39 -13.98
C ASP A 6 0.37 -9.24 -13.46
N THR A 7 0.89 -8.40 -12.57
CA THR A 7 0.20 -7.19 -12.08
C THR A 7 -0.16 -6.25 -13.22
N TYR A 8 0.75 -6.04 -14.16
CA TYR A 8 0.48 -5.17 -15.32
C TYR A 8 -0.53 -5.76 -16.30
N GLN A 9 -0.60 -7.07 -16.44
CA GLN A 9 -1.63 -7.75 -17.25
C GLN A 9 -3.00 -7.63 -16.59
N GLU A 10 -3.09 -7.86 -15.29
CA GLU A 10 -4.34 -7.78 -14.53
C GLU A 10 -4.84 -6.34 -14.34
N TRP A 11 -3.93 -5.37 -14.33
CA TRP A 11 -4.22 -3.95 -14.14
C TRP A 11 -3.70 -3.13 -15.33
N SER A 12 -4.20 -3.44 -16.52
CA SER A 12 -3.69 -2.90 -17.78
C SER A 12 -3.80 -1.38 -17.90
N VAL A 13 -4.82 -0.75 -17.30
CA VAL A 13 -4.95 0.72 -17.29
C VAL A 13 -3.79 1.43 -16.58
N LEU A 14 -3.05 0.73 -15.73
CA LEU A 14 -1.84 1.28 -15.12
C LEU A 14 -0.78 1.61 -16.18
N ASN A 15 -0.77 0.89 -17.30
CA ASN A 15 0.14 1.15 -18.40
C ASN A 15 -0.12 2.50 -19.08
N ASP A 16 -1.38 2.95 -19.06
CA ASP A 16 -1.78 4.21 -19.68
C ASP A 16 -1.49 5.41 -18.76
N LEU A 17 -1.31 5.18 -17.47
CA LEU A 17 -1.05 6.22 -16.47
C LEU A 17 0.43 6.63 -16.39
N PHE A 18 1.34 5.77 -16.80
CA PHE A 18 2.77 6.01 -16.66
C PHE A 18 3.50 5.98 -18.00
N SER A 19 4.54 6.81 -18.11
CA SER A 19 5.49 6.72 -19.22
C SER A 19 6.21 5.38 -19.21
N ASP A 20 6.74 4.97 -20.36
CA ASP A 20 7.51 3.72 -20.51
C ASP A 20 8.69 3.66 -19.54
N ASP A 21 9.41 4.77 -19.35
CA ASP A 21 10.54 4.85 -18.44
C ASP A 21 10.12 4.65 -16.98
N ARG A 22 8.99 5.24 -16.57
CA ARG A 22 8.46 5.08 -15.22
C ARG A 22 7.98 3.66 -14.96
N ARG A 23 7.30 3.07 -15.92
CA ARG A 23 6.86 1.67 -15.89
C ARG A 23 8.04 0.73 -15.73
N LYS A 24 9.08 0.90 -16.55
CA LYS A 24 10.30 0.13 -16.47
C LYS A 24 10.98 0.25 -15.10
N ALA A 25 11.10 1.48 -14.59
CA ALA A 25 11.68 1.71 -13.26
C ALA A 25 10.86 1.04 -12.15
N MET A 26 9.53 1.05 -12.22
CA MET A 26 8.67 0.34 -11.25
C MET A 26 8.85 -1.17 -11.34
N MET A 27 8.89 -1.75 -12.54
CA MET A 27 9.13 -3.18 -12.73
C MET A 27 10.52 -3.61 -12.28
N GLU A 28 11.54 -2.77 -12.44
CA GLU A 28 12.90 -3.08 -11.98
C GLU A 28 13.04 -3.01 -10.44
N ASN A 29 12.26 -2.18 -9.77
CA ASN A 29 12.42 -1.89 -8.34
C ASN A 29 11.38 -2.55 -7.44
N LEU A 30 10.13 -2.73 -7.93
CA LEU A 30 9.00 -3.19 -7.10
C LEU A 30 8.63 -4.66 -7.33
N VAL A 31 9.46 -5.40 -8.04
CA VAL A 31 9.32 -6.84 -8.18
C VAL A 31 9.87 -7.54 -6.94
N LYS A 32 9.25 -8.64 -6.56
CA LYS A 32 9.66 -9.46 -5.42
C LYS A 32 11.14 -9.83 -5.49
N GLY A 33 11.86 -9.61 -4.39
CA GLY A 33 13.30 -9.87 -4.29
C GLY A 33 14.18 -8.71 -4.72
N LYS A 34 13.61 -7.55 -5.07
CA LYS A 34 14.34 -6.31 -5.30
C LYS A 34 14.33 -5.42 -4.06
N ASP A 35 15.35 -4.58 -3.92
CA ASP A 35 15.51 -3.71 -2.74
C ASP A 35 14.31 -2.77 -2.54
N GLY A 36 13.74 -2.24 -3.62
CA GLY A 36 12.55 -1.37 -3.55
C GLY A 36 11.26 -2.08 -3.15
N HIS A 37 11.23 -3.41 -3.20
CA HIS A 37 10.10 -4.23 -2.73
C HIS A 37 10.25 -4.67 -1.28
N THR A 38 11.48 -4.78 -0.79
CA THR A 38 11.75 -5.23 0.58
C THR A 38 11.38 -4.14 1.59
N LEU A 39 11.06 -4.56 2.81
CA LEU A 39 10.94 -3.61 3.92
C LEU A 39 12.30 -3.00 4.22
N TRP A 40 12.29 -1.71 4.54
CA TRP A 40 13.52 -1.02 4.93
C TRP A 40 14.16 -1.70 6.15
N SER A 41 15.46 -1.95 6.08
CA SER A 41 16.22 -2.67 7.11
C SER A 41 16.28 -1.98 8.47
N GLY A 42 15.87 -0.70 8.55
CA GLY A 42 15.75 0.04 9.80
C GLY A 42 14.48 -0.24 10.59
N PHE A 43 13.51 -0.96 10.02
CA PHE A 43 12.34 -1.37 10.76
C PHE A 43 12.64 -2.55 11.69
N ASP A 44 12.14 -2.47 12.93
CA ASP A 44 12.22 -3.56 13.90
C ASP A 44 11.09 -4.58 13.66
N VAL A 45 11.21 -5.31 12.55
CA VAL A 45 10.22 -6.33 12.16
C VAL A 45 10.39 -7.58 13.01
N LYS A 46 9.32 -8.01 13.64
CA LYS A 46 9.32 -9.22 14.48
C LYS A 46 8.89 -10.45 13.68
N PRO A 47 9.32 -11.65 14.06
CA PRO A 47 8.84 -12.89 13.44
C PRO A 47 7.33 -13.13 13.57
N SER A 48 6.70 -12.47 14.54
CA SER A 48 5.24 -12.50 14.77
C SER A 48 4.45 -11.57 13.87
N ASP A 49 5.12 -10.63 13.17
CA ASP A 49 4.44 -9.64 12.34
C ASP A 49 3.92 -10.29 11.06
N LEU A 50 2.70 -9.93 10.68
CA LEU A 50 2.10 -10.44 9.45
C LEU A 50 2.66 -9.70 8.24
N HIS A 51 3.20 -10.45 7.31
CA HIS A 51 3.67 -9.95 6.03
C HIS A 51 2.60 -10.15 4.97
N ILE A 52 2.05 -9.05 4.46
CA ILE A 52 1.01 -9.06 3.45
C ILE A 52 1.55 -8.47 2.16
N GLU A 53 1.58 -9.26 1.11
CA GLU A 53 1.89 -8.78 -0.24
C GLU A 53 0.61 -8.24 -0.89
N LYS A 54 0.73 -7.13 -1.61
CA LYS A 54 -0.37 -6.50 -2.34
C LYS A 54 0.09 -6.01 -3.72
N ASN A 55 -0.80 -6.03 -4.68
CA ASN A 55 -0.53 -5.62 -6.06
C ASN A 55 -1.45 -4.48 -6.57
N ARG A 56 -2.11 -3.78 -5.67
CA ARG A 56 -2.90 -2.55 -5.93
C ARG A 56 -2.51 -1.49 -4.92
N TYR A 57 -2.99 -0.26 -5.09
CA TYR A 57 -2.73 0.81 -4.13
C TYR A 57 -3.33 0.48 -2.78
N SER A 58 -4.61 0.12 -2.73
CA SER A 58 -5.24 -0.34 -1.50
C SER A 58 -4.86 -1.79 -1.16
N ALA A 59 -4.54 -2.02 0.11
CA ALA A 59 -4.34 -3.37 0.64
C ALA A 59 -5.66 -4.10 0.91
N PHE A 60 -6.78 -3.38 0.99
CA PHE A 60 -8.11 -3.93 1.27
C PHE A 60 -8.92 -4.24 0.01
N MET A 61 -8.50 -3.73 -1.15
CA MET A 61 -9.17 -3.99 -2.41
C MET A 61 -9.20 -5.50 -2.68
N GLN A 62 -10.37 -6.02 -3.09
CA GLN A 62 -10.53 -7.43 -3.43
C GLN A 62 -9.55 -7.84 -4.53
N GLY A 63 -8.83 -8.93 -4.31
CA GLY A 63 -7.79 -9.42 -5.21
C GLY A 63 -6.42 -8.76 -5.05
N SER A 64 -6.32 -7.66 -4.27
CA SER A 64 -5.03 -7.01 -3.98
C SER A 64 -4.19 -7.81 -2.98
N SER A 65 -4.83 -8.29 -1.93
CA SER A 65 -4.21 -9.06 -0.86
C SER A 65 -5.26 -9.86 -0.07
N ASN A 66 -4.80 -10.61 0.93
CA ASN A 66 -5.64 -11.31 1.88
C ASN A 66 -5.74 -10.61 3.25
N LEU A 67 -5.40 -9.30 3.33
CA LEU A 67 -5.32 -8.55 4.58
C LEU A 67 -6.62 -8.60 5.39
N ASP A 68 -7.76 -8.33 4.75
CA ASP A 68 -9.07 -8.35 5.42
C ASP A 68 -9.36 -9.69 6.12
N ALA A 69 -9.11 -10.80 5.44
CA ALA A 69 -9.30 -12.12 6.01
C ALA A 69 -8.38 -12.38 7.22
N GLN A 70 -7.13 -11.92 7.15
CA GLN A 70 -6.17 -12.05 8.24
C GLN A 70 -6.59 -11.21 9.46
N LEU A 71 -7.00 -9.96 9.26
CA LEU A 71 -7.46 -9.08 10.33
C LEU A 71 -8.71 -9.63 11.01
N LYS A 72 -9.70 -10.08 10.24
CA LYS A 72 -10.92 -10.69 10.77
C LYS A 72 -10.65 -11.98 11.54
N SER A 73 -9.74 -12.82 11.08
CA SER A 73 -9.37 -14.05 11.79
C SER A 73 -8.67 -13.79 13.13
N ALA A 74 -8.09 -12.60 13.29
CA ALA A 74 -7.46 -12.14 14.52
C ALA A 74 -8.37 -11.23 15.39
N ASP A 75 -9.67 -11.13 15.06
CA ASP A 75 -10.65 -10.26 15.73
C ASP A 75 -10.21 -8.77 15.79
N ILE A 76 -9.48 -8.30 14.78
CA ILE A 76 -9.04 -6.90 14.71
C ILE A 76 -10.14 -6.07 14.05
N ASP A 77 -10.57 -5.00 14.74
CA ASP A 77 -11.59 -4.04 14.28
C ASP A 77 -11.04 -2.62 14.06
N THR A 78 -9.78 -2.39 14.41
CA THR A 78 -9.14 -1.06 14.37
C THR A 78 -7.79 -1.17 13.66
N VAL A 79 -7.54 -0.25 12.72
CA VAL A 79 -6.29 -0.20 11.96
C VAL A 79 -5.66 1.18 12.02
N PHE A 80 -4.35 1.21 12.20
CA PHE A 80 -3.53 2.40 12.07
C PHE A 80 -2.82 2.34 10.72
N ILE A 81 -3.00 3.37 9.90
CA ILE A 81 -2.39 3.45 8.57
C ILE A 81 -1.16 4.36 8.65
N THR A 82 -0.02 3.78 8.30
CA THR A 82 1.28 4.46 8.25
C THR A 82 2.04 4.07 6.98
N GLY A 83 3.07 4.84 6.62
CA GLY A 83 3.99 4.53 5.54
C GLY A 83 3.84 5.43 4.31
N THR A 84 4.00 4.87 3.12
CA THR A 84 4.05 5.62 1.85
C THR A 84 3.20 4.97 0.75
N LEU A 85 2.65 5.78 -0.15
CA LEU A 85 2.52 7.24 -0.13
C LEU A 85 1.22 7.62 0.54
N THR A 86 1.25 8.75 1.30
CA THR A 86 0.08 9.28 2.02
C THR A 86 -1.15 9.37 1.13
N ASP A 87 -1.01 10.04 -0.02
CA ASP A 87 -2.03 10.39 -1.01
C ASP A 87 -2.39 9.26 -1.99
N VAL A 88 -1.73 8.11 -1.89
CA VAL A 88 -1.95 6.98 -2.80
C VAL A 88 -2.29 5.71 -2.01
N CYS A 89 -1.28 4.93 -1.61
CA CYS A 89 -1.52 3.63 -0.98
C CYS A 89 -2.15 3.75 0.39
N CYS A 90 -1.73 4.73 1.19
CA CYS A 90 -2.26 4.94 2.54
C CYS A 90 -3.70 5.43 2.47
N GLU A 91 -3.99 6.45 1.65
CA GLU A 91 -5.34 6.96 1.46
C GLU A 91 -6.29 5.90 0.91
N CYS A 92 -5.92 5.23 -0.17
CA CYS A 92 -6.77 4.17 -0.74
C CYS A 92 -7.06 3.08 0.28
N SER A 93 -6.04 2.65 1.04
CA SER A 93 -6.23 1.61 2.06
C SER A 93 -7.11 2.10 3.21
N ALA A 94 -6.95 3.34 3.65
CA ALA A 94 -7.75 3.91 4.73
C ALA A 94 -9.23 4.05 4.35
N ARG A 95 -9.51 4.53 3.12
CA ARG A 95 -10.89 4.65 2.61
C ARG A 95 -11.57 3.28 2.52
N ASP A 96 -10.89 2.29 1.97
CA ASP A 96 -11.43 0.94 1.85
C ASP A 96 -11.62 0.30 3.23
N ALA A 97 -10.67 0.43 4.15
CA ALA A 97 -10.79 -0.06 5.52
C ALA A 97 -12.03 0.52 6.22
N MET A 98 -12.24 1.85 6.12
CA MET A 98 -13.41 2.51 6.68
C MET A 98 -14.71 1.98 6.07
N MET A 99 -14.77 1.83 4.75
CA MET A 99 -15.96 1.27 4.06
C MET A 99 -16.21 -0.20 4.41
N MET A 100 -15.16 -0.93 4.81
CA MET A 100 -15.25 -2.31 5.30
C MET A 100 -15.51 -2.40 6.81
N ASN A 101 -15.85 -1.28 7.44
CA ASN A 101 -16.26 -1.17 8.85
C ASN A 101 -15.11 -1.32 9.87
N TYR A 102 -13.87 -1.04 9.46
CA TYR A 102 -12.77 -0.87 10.43
C TYR A 102 -12.76 0.54 11.02
N LYS A 103 -12.44 0.65 12.30
CA LYS A 103 -12.03 1.93 12.89
C LYS A 103 -10.67 2.27 12.32
N THR A 104 -10.59 3.33 11.52
CA THR A 104 -9.42 3.66 10.73
C THR A 104 -8.78 4.95 11.22
N ILE A 105 -7.50 4.89 11.53
CA ILE A 105 -6.71 6.01 12.04
C ILE A 105 -5.50 6.20 11.11
N MET A 106 -5.39 7.36 10.47
CA MET A 106 -4.16 7.75 9.78
C MET A 106 -3.24 8.48 10.74
N VAL A 107 -1.98 8.06 10.77
CA VAL A 107 -0.96 8.68 11.63
C VAL A 107 -0.14 9.62 10.76
N THR A 108 -0.49 10.91 10.76
CA THR A 108 0.03 11.91 9.81
C THR A 108 1.55 12.06 9.87
N ASP A 109 2.13 12.06 11.06
CA ASP A 109 3.58 12.15 11.26
C ASP A 109 4.33 10.83 11.03
N ALA A 110 3.61 9.75 10.73
CA ALA A 110 4.15 8.45 10.32
C ALA A 110 3.81 8.08 8.87
N ASN A 111 3.31 9.04 8.09
CA ASN A 111 3.08 8.92 6.66
C ASN A 111 3.99 9.88 5.89
N ALA A 112 4.27 9.57 4.64
CA ALA A 112 5.01 10.45 3.75
C ALA A 112 4.48 10.37 2.31
N ALA A 113 4.46 11.50 1.61
CA ALA A 113 4.13 11.61 0.19
C ALA A 113 5.35 12.04 -0.64
N SER A 114 5.15 12.26 -1.92
CA SER A 114 6.21 12.71 -2.84
C SER A 114 6.62 14.17 -2.58
N SER A 115 5.72 14.95 -2.01
CA SER A 115 5.95 16.35 -1.60
C SER A 115 5.18 16.67 -0.32
N ASP A 116 5.56 17.75 0.36
CA ASP A 116 4.85 18.25 1.54
C ASP A 116 3.42 18.71 1.18
N ASP A 117 3.23 19.25 -0.01
CA ASP A 117 1.91 19.67 -0.49
C ASP A 117 0.99 18.46 -0.68
N ASP A 118 1.47 17.36 -1.30
CA ASP A 118 0.68 16.13 -1.47
C ASP A 118 0.35 15.51 -0.11
N HIS A 119 1.26 15.59 0.85
CA HIS A 119 1.05 15.09 2.21
C HIS A 119 -0.02 15.91 2.95
N ASN A 120 0.10 17.23 2.92
CA ASN A 120 -0.76 18.14 3.69
C ASN A 120 -2.16 18.32 3.07
N ASN A 121 -2.29 18.18 1.74
CA ASN A 121 -3.58 18.29 1.05
C ASN A 121 -4.39 17.00 1.09
N ASN A 122 -3.85 15.93 1.65
CA ASN A 122 -4.58 14.71 1.86
C ASN A 122 -5.45 14.84 3.11
N GLU A 123 -6.60 15.48 2.93
CA GLU A 123 -7.56 15.71 4.00
C GLU A 123 -8.33 14.42 4.32
N PHE A 124 -7.71 13.56 5.11
CA PHE A 124 -8.45 12.77 6.06
C PHE A 124 -8.59 13.59 7.36
N GLY A 125 -9.31 14.68 7.27
CA GLY A 125 -9.75 15.40 8.43
C GLY A 125 -10.88 14.69 9.13
#